data_1931007d4e9900ae6a19ceee085478f6
#
_entry.id   1931007d4e9900ae6a19ceee085478f6
#
_cell.length_a   1.000
_cell.length_b   1.000
_cell.length_c   1.000
_cell.angle_alpha   90.00
_cell.angle_beta   90.00
_cell.angle_gamma   90.00
#
_symmetry.space_group_name_H-M   'P 1'
#
loop_
_entity.id
_entity.type
_entity.pdbx_description
1 polymer ?
#
loop_
_entity_poly.entity_id
_entity_poly.type
_entity_poly.pdbx_seq_one_letter_code
_entity_poly.pdbx_strand_id
1 'polypeptide(L)'
;MVYRFTIISDEVDDFIREIQIDSEATFYELHEAILKAAKYSNDQMTSFFICDEDWEKEQEITLEDMGTSSDEDSYIMSETRLSELLEDEKQKMLYVFDPLTERVFFIELSEILYGKDIEKAVCTRKEGIAPKQTVDFDEMFAA
;
A
#
# COMPACT_ATOMS: atom_id res chain seq x y z
N MET A 1 -9.49 8.40 -14.80
CA MET A 1 -9.07 7.00 -14.84
C MET A 1 -8.97 6.49 -13.41
N VAL A 2 -9.55 5.34 -13.16
CA VAL A 2 -9.59 4.77 -11.81
C VAL A 2 -8.75 3.49 -11.76
N TYR A 3 -7.93 3.37 -10.73
CA TYR A 3 -7.15 2.17 -10.47
C TYR A 3 -7.87 1.31 -9.42
N ARG A 4 -7.96 0.01 -9.66
CA ARG A 4 -8.46 -0.94 -8.67
C ARG A 4 -7.30 -1.80 -8.19
N PHE A 5 -7.03 -1.69 -6.89
CA PHE A 5 -5.97 -2.45 -6.24
C PHE A 5 -6.57 -3.61 -5.46
N THR A 6 -5.93 -4.77 -5.56
CA THR A 6 -6.25 -5.93 -4.73
C THR A 6 -5.15 -6.08 -3.69
N ILE A 7 -5.55 -6.19 -2.42
CA ILE A 7 -4.64 -6.20 -1.29
C ILE A 7 -4.86 -7.49 -0.51
N ILE A 8 -3.79 -8.25 -0.31
CA ILE A 8 -3.83 -9.50 0.44
C ILE A 8 -2.72 -9.53 1.50
N SER A 9 -2.85 -10.47 2.43
CA SER A 9 -1.87 -10.72 3.49
C SER A 9 -1.35 -12.14 3.37
N ASP A 10 -0.09 -12.35 3.72
CA ASP A 10 0.48 -13.69 3.83
C ASP A 10 0.35 -14.26 5.26
N GLU A 11 -0.19 -13.48 6.19
CA GLU A 11 -0.36 -13.88 7.58
C GLU A 11 -1.75 -14.46 7.89
N VAL A 12 -2.75 -14.08 7.09
CA VAL A 12 -4.12 -14.59 7.24
C VAL A 12 -4.66 -14.94 5.86
N ASP A 13 -5.22 -16.13 5.73
CA ASP A 13 -5.60 -16.69 4.43
C ASP A 13 -6.79 -16.00 3.76
N ASP A 14 -7.69 -15.45 4.54
CA ASP A 14 -8.96 -14.94 4.04
C ASP A 14 -9.04 -13.41 3.96
N PHE A 15 -7.94 -12.72 4.20
CA PHE A 15 -7.93 -11.25 4.14
C PHE A 15 -7.80 -10.76 2.72
N ILE A 16 -8.81 -10.07 2.23
CA ILE A 16 -8.79 -9.42 0.91
C ILE A 16 -9.45 -8.06 1.03
N ARG A 17 -8.84 -7.07 0.39
CA ARG A 17 -9.43 -5.73 0.20
C ARG A 17 -9.27 -5.35 -1.26
N GLU A 18 -10.31 -4.77 -1.84
CA GLU A 18 -10.20 -4.15 -3.15
C GLU A 18 -10.52 -2.68 -2.96
N ILE A 19 -9.61 -1.82 -3.42
CA ILE A 19 -9.74 -0.37 -3.30
C ILE A 19 -9.71 0.22 -4.69
N GLN A 20 -10.73 1.05 -4.99
CA GLN A 20 -10.76 1.85 -6.20
C GLN A 20 -10.38 3.28 -5.82
N ILE A 21 -9.46 3.86 -6.58
CA ILE A 21 -8.92 5.19 -6.32
C ILE A 21 -8.53 5.83 -7.65
N ASP A 22 -8.69 7.14 -7.77
CA ASP A 22 -8.32 7.84 -8.99
C ASP A 22 -6.82 7.74 -9.22
N SER A 23 -6.40 7.56 -10.46
CA SER A 23 -4.99 7.43 -10.83
C SER A 23 -4.18 8.68 -10.52
N GLU A 24 -4.84 9.84 -10.45
CA GLU A 24 -4.19 11.11 -10.13
C GLU A 24 -4.12 11.38 -8.62
N ALA A 25 -4.69 10.49 -7.80
CA ALA A 25 -4.55 10.56 -6.35
C ALA A 25 -3.10 10.26 -5.96
N THR A 26 -2.72 10.68 -4.77
CA THR A 26 -1.37 10.46 -4.26
C THR A 26 -1.24 9.09 -3.58
N PHE A 27 -0.01 8.63 -3.41
CA PHE A 27 0.26 7.45 -2.61
C PHE A 27 -0.20 7.65 -1.15
N TYR A 28 -0.19 8.88 -0.65
CA TYR A 28 -0.70 9.16 0.68
C TYR A 28 -2.21 8.88 0.79
N GLU A 29 -2.97 9.25 -0.22
CA GLU A 29 -4.40 8.94 -0.26
C GLU A 29 -4.65 7.43 -0.30
N LEU A 30 -3.84 6.69 -1.04
CA LEU A 30 -3.92 5.22 -1.02
C LEU A 30 -3.55 4.66 0.35
N HIS A 31 -2.50 5.18 0.97
CA HIS A 31 -2.09 4.82 2.31
C HIS A 31 -3.25 4.99 3.30
N GLU A 32 -3.90 6.14 3.29
CA GLU A 32 -5.06 6.39 4.16
C GLU A 32 -6.20 5.42 3.90
N ALA A 33 -6.47 5.12 2.64
CA ALA A 33 -7.52 4.17 2.26
C ALA A 33 -7.23 2.76 2.77
N ILE A 34 -5.97 2.33 2.70
CA ILE A 34 -5.54 1.03 3.20
C ILE A 34 -5.70 0.95 4.72
N LEU A 35 -5.25 1.98 5.44
CA LEU A 35 -5.38 2.02 6.89
C LEU A 35 -6.84 1.93 7.30
N LYS A 36 -7.72 2.66 6.64
CA LYS A 36 -9.15 2.62 6.92
C LYS A 36 -9.74 1.24 6.64
N ALA A 37 -9.37 0.65 5.51
CA ALA A 37 -9.90 -0.66 5.11
C ALA A 37 -9.42 -1.78 6.05
N ALA A 38 -8.21 -1.67 6.59
CA ALA A 38 -7.64 -2.63 7.52
C ALA A 38 -7.99 -2.33 8.98
N LYS A 39 -8.57 -1.17 9.26
CA LYS A 39 -8.84 -0.64 10.59
C LYS A 39 -7.56 -0.44 11.40
N TYR A 40 -6.55 0.07 10.73
CA TYR A 40 -5.26 0.38 11.34
C TYR A 40 -5.18 1.87 11.72
N SER A 41 -4.31 2.18 12.67
CA SER A 41 -4.01 3.55 13.08
C SER A 41 -2.93 4.15 12.18
N ASN A 42 -2.96 5.46 11.99
CA ASN A 42 -1.96 6.17 11.19
C ASN A 42 -0.86 6.70 12.12
N ASP A 43 -0.14 5.79 12.75
CA ASP A 43 0.90 6.13 13.74
C ASP A 43 2.23 5.40 13.48
N GLN A 44 2.37 4.73 12.34
CA GLN A 44 3.59 4.02 11.97
C GLN A 44 4.24 4.66 10.76
N MET A 45 5.56 4.55 10.68
CA MET A 45 6.33 5.02 9.52
C MET A 45 6.25 3.97 8.41
N THR A 46 5.15 3.99 7.70
CA THR A 46 4.87 3.03 6.64
C THR A 46 5.57 3.43 5.33
N SER A 47 5.63 2.50 4.39
CA SER A 47 6.17 2.79 3.06
C SER A 47 5.58 1.85 2.03
N PHE A 48 5.62 2.28 0.76
CA PHE A 48 5.31 1.43 -0.38
C PHE A 48 6.60 1.08 -1.10
N PHE A 49 6.62 -0.09 -1.71
CA PHE A 49 7.67 -0.48 -2.65
C PHE A 49 7.03 -0.92 -3.95
N ILE A 50 7.43 -0.30 -5.05
CA ILE A 50 7.10 -0.81 -6.38
C ILE A 50 7.99 -2.03 -6.59
N CYS A 51 7.41 -3.13 -7.04
CA CYS A 51 8.10 -4.40 -7.18
C CYS A 51 8.06 -4.90 -8.63
N ASP A 52 8.99 -5.81 -8.96
CA ASP A 52 8.93 -6.55 -10.21
C ASP A 52 7.96 -7.73 -10.09
N GLU A 53 7.91 -8.59 -11.10
CA GLU A 53 7.00 -9.74 -11.16
C GLU A 53 7.26 -10.76 -10.04
N ASP A 54 8.47 -10.79 -9.50
CA ASP A 54 8.88 -11.70 -8.44
C ASP A 54 8.81 -11.08 -7.05
N TRP A 55 8.15 -9.92 -6.92
CA TRP A 55 8.01 -9.16 -5.69
C TRP A 55 9.33 -8.58 -5.17
N GLU A 56 10.34 -8.45 -6.04
CA GLU A 56 11.58 -7.80 -5.66
C GLU A 56 11.40 -6.27 -5.69
N LYS A 57 11.88 -5.62 -4.64
CA LYS A 57 11.71 -4.17 -4.47
C LYS A 57 12.56 -3.40 -5.46
N GLU A 58 11.94 -2.46 -6.16
CA GLU A 58 12.62 -1.60 -7.13
C GLU A 58 12.66 -0.13 -6.71
N GLN A 59 11.53 0.41 -6.23
CA GLN A 59 11.44 1.81 -5.84
C GLN A 59 10.69 1.93 -4.53
N GLU A 60 11.15 2.83 -3.67
CA GLU A 60 10.51 3.08 -2.38
C GLU A 60 9.79 4.42 -2.39
N ILE A 61 8.58 4.42 -1.81
CA ILE A 61 7.81 5.63 -1.58
C ILE A 61 7.60 5.72 -0.06
N THR A 62 8.23 6.71 0.57
CA THR A 62 8.19 6.86 2.02
C THR A 62 7.06 7.78 2.46
N LEU A 63 6.61 7.60 3.71
CA LEU A 63 5.56 8.44 4.29
C LEU A 63 6.02 9.89 4.41
N GLU A 64 7.26 10.09 4.85
CA GLU A 64 7.84 11.40 5.05
C GLU A 64 9.22 11.49 4.40
N ASP A 65 9.71 12.72 4.20
CA ASP A 65 11.05 12.95 3.71
C ASP A 65 12.06 12.46 4.74
N MET A 66 12.85 11.47 4.37
CA MET A 66 13.83 10.85 5.26
C MET A 66 15.20 11.54 5.22
N GLY A 67 15.29 12.71 4.58
CA GLY A 67 16.53 13.46 4.50
C GLY A 67 17.56 12.89 3.53
N THR A 68 17.17 11.95 2.68
CA THR A 68 18.06 11.36 1.67
C THR A 68 17.91 12.08 0.34
N SER A 69 17.93 13.39 0.38
CA SER A 69 17.58 14.25 -0.75
C SER A 69 18.47 14.13 -1.97
N SER A 70 19.59 13.46 -1.86
CA SER A 70 20.51 13.24 -2.98
C SER A 70 20.15 12.02 -3.82
N ASP A 71 19.17 11.25 -3.37
CA ASP A 71 18.74 10.03 -4.05
C ASP A 71 17.57 10.36 -4.98
N GLU A 72 17.83 10.35 -6.29
CA GLU A 72 16.83 10.68 -7.30
C GLU A 72 15.68 9.67 -7.35
N ASP A 73 15.87 8.48 -6.79
CA ASP A 73 14.87 7.42 -6.79
C ASP A 73 14.00 7.41 -5.53
N SER A 74 14.09 8.44 -4.71
CA SER A 74 13.33 8.57 -3.47
C SER A 74 12.05 9.37 -3.72
N TYR A 75 10.92 8.80 -3.30
CA TYR A 75 9.60 9.41 -3.47
C TYR A 75 8.92 9.58 -2.11
N ILE A 76 8.09 10.60 -1.99
CA ILE A 76 7.31 10.88 -0.77
C ILE A 76 5.83 10.70 -1.10
N MET A 77 5.10 9.99 -0.24
CA MET A 77 3.70 9.63 -0.50
C MET A 77 2.82 10.83 -0.85
N SER A 78 2.94 11.94 -0.13
CA SER A 78 2.07 13.11 -0.33
C SER A 78 2.41 13.90 -1.58
N GLU A 79 3.57 13.67 -2.16
CA GLU A 79 4.07 14.41 -3.32
C GLU A 79 4.10 13.58 -4.61
N THR A 80 3.72 12.32 -4.55
CA THR A 80 3.80 11.39 -5.68
C THR A 80 2.43 10.86 -6.03
N ARG A 81 2.01 11.07 -7.27
CA ARG A 81 0.73 10.55 -7.76
C ARG A 81 0.90 9.10 -8.18
N LEU A 82 -0.19 8.34 -8.07
CA LEU A 82 -0.16 6.92 -8.44
C LEU A 82 0.25 6.73 -9.90
N SER A 83 -0.26 7.57 -10.79
CA SER A 83 0.04 7.49 -12.23
C SER A 83 1.50 7.78 -12.59
N GLU A 84 2.26 8.40 -11.70
CA GLU A 84 3.68 8.64 -11.95
C GLU A 84 4.51 7.37 -11.91
N LEU A 85 4.09 6.37 -11.15
CA LEU A 85 4.85 5.13 -10.95
C LEU A 85 4.11 3.88 -11.42
N LEU A 86 2.80 3.97 -11.63
CA LEU A 86 1.96 2.84 -12.01
C LEU A 86 1.21 3.17 -13.29
N GLU A 87 1.35 2.33 -14.30
CA GLU A 87 0.69 2.55 -15.60
C GLU A 87 0.12 1.29 -16.24
N ASP A 88 0.51 0.11 -15.74
CA ASP A 88 0.09 -1.16 -16.32
C ASP A 88 -0.65 -2.02 -15.32
N GLU A 89 -1.69 -2.71 -15.79
CA GLU A 89 -2.35 -3.72 -14.99
C GLU A 89 -1.36 -4.82 -14.61
N LYS A 90 -1.56 -5.39 -13.42
CA LYS A 90 -0.74 -6.43 -12.80
C LYS A 90 0.57 -5.95 -12.19
N GLN A 91 0.85 -4.65 -12.22
CA GLN A 91 1.99 -4.13 -11.47
C GLN A 91 1.83 -4.44 -9.98
N LYS A 92 2.93 -4.75 -9.34
CA LYS A 92 2.96 -5.22 -7.95
C LYS A 92 3.60 -4.22 -7.03
N MET A 93 3.07 -4.14 -5.82
CA MET A 93 3.60 -3.30 -4.76
C MET A 93 3.57 -4.04 -3.44
N LEU A 94 4.45 -3.65 -2.54
CA LEU A 94 4.37 -4.02 -1.13
C LEU A 94 4.03 -2.76 -0.34
N TYR A 95 3.19 -2.92 0.67
CA TYR A 95 2.92 -1.86 1.63
C TYR A 95 3.41 -2.33 3.00
N VAL A 96 4.45 -1.70 3.50
CA VAL A 96 5.03 -2.03 4.80
C VAL A 96 4.20 -1.33 5.87
N PHE A 97 3.30 -2.08 6.52
CA PHE A 97 2.43 -1.50 7.54
C PHE A 97 3.04 -1.56 8.94
N ASP A 98 4.01 -2.43 9.15
CA ASP A 98 4.75 -2.55 10.40
C ASP A 98 6.25 -2.53 10.10
N PRO A 99 6.87 -1.33 10.09
CA PRO A 99 8.26 -1.20 9.68
C PRO A 99 9.25 -1.87 10.66
N LEU A 100 8.87 -1.97 11.93
CA LEU A 100 9.75 -2.54 12.93
C LEU A 100 10.03 -4.03 12.71
N THR A 101 9.02 -4.75 12.20
CA THR A 101 9.13 -6.19 11.91
C THR A 101 9.06 -6.49 10.42
N GLU A 102 9.03 -5.45 9.58
CA GLU A 102 8.97 -5.56 8.11
C GLU A 102 7.78 -6.38 7.60
N ARG A 103 6.63 -6.25 8.26
CA ARG A 103 5.41 -6.95 7.82
C ARG A 103 4.72 -6.14 6.74
N VAL A 104 4.20 -6.83 5.73
CA VAL A 104 3.70 -6.19 4.52
C VAL A 104 2.33 -6.70 4.10
N PHE A 105 1.63 -5.87 3.34
CA PHE A 105 0.54 -6.31 2.48
C PHE A 105 1.06 -6.42 1.05
N PHE A 106 0.58 -7.42 0.33
CA PHE A 106 0.88 -7.60 -1.08
C PHE A 106 -0.23 -6.94 -1.89
N ILE A 107 0.14 -6.07 -2.82
CA ILE A 107 -0.80 -5.27 -3.60
C ILE A 107 -0.55 -5.49 -5.08
N GLU A 108 -1.63 -5.64 -5.82
CA GLU A 108 -1.59 -5.72 -7.27
C GLU A 108 -2.54 -4.69 -7.86
N LEU A 109 -2.09 -3.96 -8.88
CA LEU A 109 -2.98 -3.12 -9.68
C LEU A 109 -3.76 -4.08 -10.58
N SER A 110 -4.93 -4.49 -10.11
CA SER A 110 -5.67 -5.56 -10.76
C SER A 110 -6.47 -5.13 -11.98
N GLU A 111 -6.88 -3.86 -12.03
CA GLU A 111 -7.64 -3.34 -13.17
C GLU A 111 -7.51 -1.84 -13.27
N ILE A 112 -7.46 -1.35 -14.51
CA ILE A 112 -7.52 0.08 -14.81
C ILE A 112 -8.88 0.34 -15.45
N LEU A 113 -9.67 1.21 -14.82
CA LEU A 113 -11.01 1.55 -15.28
C LEU A 113 -10.95 2.87 -16.04
N TYR A 114 -10.87 2.78 -17.36
CA TYR A 114 -10.80 3.95 -18.23
C TYR A 114 -12.13 4.65 -18.30
N GLY A 115 -12.10 5.97 -18.42
CA GLY A 115 -13.31 6.76 -18.56
C GLY A 115 -14.12 6.93 -17.30
N LYS A 116 -13.59 6.49 -16.15
CA LYS A 116 -14.22 6.71 -14.84
C LYS A 116 -13.42 7.70 -14.02
N ASP A 117 -14.13 8.45 -13.19
CA ASP A 117 -13.54 9.37 -12.22
C ASP A 117 -14.25 9.16 -10.90
N ILE A 118 -13.49 9.18 -9.79
CA ILE A 118 -14.05 9.18 -8.45
C ILE A 118 -13.29 10.19 -7.62
N GLU A 119 -13.99 10.85 -6.70
CA GLU A 119 -13.38 11.88 -5.86
C GLU A 119 -12.59 11.30 -4.70
N LYS A 120 -13.08 10.19 -4.14
CA LYS A 120 -12.47 9.57 -2.96
C LYS A 120 -12.27 8.09 -3.20
N ALA A 121 -11.23 7.54 -2.59
CA ALA A 121 -10.99 6.10 -2.59
C ALA A 121 -12.16 5.36 -1.97
N VAL A 122 -12.51 4.22 -2.54
CA VAL A 122 -13.63 3.37 -2.08
C VAL A 122 -13.13 1.94 -1.93
N CYS A 123 -13.45 1.32 -0.80
CA CYS A 123 -13.20 -0.11 -0.62
C CYS A 123 -14.40 -0.87 -1.16
N THR A 124 -14.23 -1.57 -2.29
CA THR A 124 -15.31 -2.25 -3.01
C THR A 124 -15.43 -3.73 -2.64
N ARG A 125 -14.42 -4.29 -1.99
CA ARG A 125 -14.45 -5.68 -1.52
C ARG A 125 -13.72 -5.75 -0.19
N LYS A 126 -14.36 -6.40 0.78
CA LYS A 126 -13.82 -6.52 2.13
C LYS A 126 -14.12 -7.90 2.68
N GLU A 127 -13.11 -8.76 2.73
CA GLU A 127 -13.22 -10.10 3.26
C GLU A 127 -12.14 -10.32 4.31
N GLY A 128 -12.52 -10.96 5.40
CA GLY A 128 -11.58 -11.29 6.47
C GLY A 128 -11.18 -10.10 7.33
N ILE A 129 -10.42 -10.39 8.36
CA ILE A 129 -9.91 -9.42 9.32
C ILE A 129 -8.41 -9.31 9.13
N ALA A 130 -7.91 -8.07 9.09
CA ALA A 130 -6.47 -7.83 8.95
C ALA A 130 -5.71 -8.40 10.15
N PRO A 131 -4.45 -8.81 9.96
CA PRO A 131 -3.59 -9.17 11.09
C PRO A 131 -3.38 -7.96 12.00
N LYS A 132 -2.93 -8.18 13.24
CA LYS A 132 -2.61 -7.07 14.13
C LYS A 132 -1.61 -6.13 13.46
N GLN A 133 -1.84 -4.83 13.60
CA GLN A 133 -0.99 -3.82 12.99
C GLN A 133 0.43 -3.87 13.54
N THR A 134 0.56 -3.99 14.85
CA THR A 134 1.87 -4.06 15.51
C THR A 134 1.94 -5.31 16.37
N VAL A 135 3.16 -5.82 16.54
CA VAL A 135 3.44 -6.99 17.37
C VAL A 135 4.20 -6.51 18.60
N ASP A 136 3.71 -6.93 19.79
CA ASP A 136 4.39 -6.67 21.04
C ASP A 136 5.65 -7.55 21.08
N PHE A 137 6.78 -6.99 21.52
CA PHE A 137 8.00 -7.77 21.69
C PHE A 137 7.80 -8.97 22.61
N ASP A 138 6.99 -8.82 23.65
CA ASP A 138 6.67 -9.92 24.56
C ASP A 138 5.91 -11.04 23.82
N GLU A 139 5.04 -10.69 22.88
CA GLU A 139 4.34 -11.67 22.06
C GLU A 139 5.27 -12.37 21.08
N MET A 140 6.24 -11.64 20.53
CA MET A 140 7.21 -12.20 19.58
C MET A 140 8.11 -13.26 20.21
N PHE A 141 8.41 -13.10 21.47
CA PHE A 141 9.34 -14.00 22.20
C PHE A 141 8.62 -14.93 23.17
N ALA A 142 7.30 -14.90 23.21
CA ALA A 142 6.51 -15.84 24.01
C ALA A 142 6.64 -17.24 23.42
N ALA A 143 7.05 -18.15 24.23
CA ALA A 143 7.21 -19.55 23.82
C ALA A 143 5.85 -20.27 23.75
#